data_d362e639399338329d7d783bd593f10e
#
_entry.id   d362e639399338329d7d783bd593f10e
#
_cell.length_a   1.000
_cell.length_b   1.000
_cell.length_c   1.000
_cell.angle_alpha   90.00
_cell.angle_beta   90.00
_cell.angle_gamma   90.00
#
_symmetry.space_group_name_H-M   'P 1'
#
loop_
_entity.id
_entity.type
_entity.pdbx_description
1 polymer ?
#
loop_
_entity_poly.entity_id
_entity_poly.type
_entity_poly.pdbx_seq_one_letter_code
_entity_poly.pdbx_strand_id
1 'polypeptide(L)'
;MTQPSLFARGTEVLLDDTSGCIVHALDVIPATMAADWFERLRDGVPWQADRRLMYDHEVDVPRLRAEYRLDLRDTPALLLEAAAAVRTVVEAPYDNAGLNYYRDEKDSVAPHNDKLRFIREGEPIALLSLGATRRMVIRAKQPPRRVLNVDMVPGSVLVMSYATQLHYDHGIPKQAFPAGPRISVAFRVRGEAAYRT
;
A
#
# COMPACT_ATOMS: atom_id res chain seq x y z
N MET A 1 -30.90 -16.95 14.20
CA MET A 1 -29.77 -17.50 13.41
C MET A 1 -28.89 -16.33 13.04
N THR A 2 -27.76 -16.16 13.69
CA THR A 2 -26.78 -15.11 13.41
C THR A 2 -26.05 -15.47 12.11
N GLN A 3 -26.16 -14.61 11.11
CA GLN A 3 -25.44 -14.75 9.86
C GLN A 3 -23.92 -14.73 10.19
N PRO A 4 -23.11 -15.69 9.68
CA PRO A 4 -21.68 -15.64 9.91
C PRO A 4 -21.12 -14.35 9.31
N SER A 5 -20.30 -13.63 10.07
CA SER A 5 -19.58 -12.46 9.57
C SER A 5 -18.83 -12.84 8.30
N LEU A 6 -19.12 -12.18 7.18
CA LEU A 6 -18.44 -12.36 5.89
C LEU A 6 -16.97 -11.92 5.93
N PHE A 7 -16.54 -11.27 7.02
CA PHE A 7 -15.18 -10.80 7.21
C PHE A 7 -14.41 -11.76 8.13
N ALA A 8 -13.20 -12.14 7.73
CA ALA A 8 -12.27 -12.89 8.56
C ALA A 8 -12.05 -12.17 9.90
N ARG A 9 -11.78 -12.92 10.97
CA ARG A 9 -11.41 -12.33 12.27
C ARG A 9 -10.27 -11.35 12.07
N GLY A 10 -10.45 -10.10 12.54
CA GLY A 10 -9.45 -9.03 12.41
C GLY A 10 -9.66 -8.07 11.24
N THR A 11 -10.80 -8.10 10.56
CA THR A 11 -11.12 -7.12 9.50
C THR A 11 -11.95 -5.97 10.07
N GLU A 12 -11.50 -4.73 9.84
CA GLU A 12 -12.17 -3.51 10.23
C GLU A 12 -12.56 -2.67 9.00
N VAL A 13 -13.81 -2.24 8.92
CA VAL A 13 -14.29 -1.27 7.93
C VAL A 13 -14.09 0.13 8.47
N LEU A 14 -13.14 0.88 7.92
CA LEU A 14 -12.76 2.22 8.37
C LEU A 14 -13.62 3.31 7.71
N LEU A 15 -14.09 3.04 6.51
CA LEU A 15 -14.94 3.90 5.70
C LEU A 15 -15.81 3.02 4.80
N ASP A 16 -17.11 3.36 4.75
CA ASP A 16 -18.05 2.77 3.78
C ASP A 16 -19.17 3.76 3.55
N ASP A 17 -19.00 4.65 2.57
CA ASP A 17 -19.97 5.67 2.20
C ASP A 17 -19.84 6.06 0.71
N THR A 18 -20.54 7.08 0.29
CA THR A 18 -20.52 7.56 -1.11
C THR A 18 -19.16 8.05 -1.59
N SER A 19 -18.22 8.33 -0.68
CA SER A 19 -16.85 8.73 -1.01
C SER A 19 -15.88 7.53 -1.16
N GLY A 20 -16.38 6.31 -0.91
CA GLY A 20 -15.65 5.06 -1.14
C GLY A 20 -15.69 4.09 0.04
N CYS A 21 -14.90 3.05 -0.07
CA CYS A 21 -14.75 2.02 0.95
C CYS A 21 -13.26 1.85 1.30
N ILE A 22 -12.96 1.76 2.61
CA ILE A 22 -11.62 1.47 3.14
C ILE A 22 -11.76 0.36 4.16
N VAL A 23 -11.04 -0.73 3.94
CA VAL A 23 -11.03 -1.92 4.81
C VAL A 23 -9.60 -2.20 5.25
N HIS A 24 -9.40 -2.44 6.54
CA HIS A 24 -8.12 -2.87 7.10
C HIS A 24 -8.26 -4.29 7.65
N ALA A 25 -7.59 -5.24 7.01
CA ALA A 25 -7.55 -6.64 7.41
C ALA A 25 -6.24 -6.93 8.13
N LEU A 26 -6.33 -7.39 9.38
CA LEU A 26 -5.18 -7.80 10.20
C LEU A 26 -4.86 -9.27 9.94
N ASP A 27 -3.61 -9.65 10.22
CA ASP A 27 -3.14 -11.05 10.21
C ASP A 27 -3.44 -11.81 8.90
N VAL A 28 -3.47 -11.09 7.76
CA VAL A 28 -3.64 -11.72 6.43
C VAL A 28 -2.44 -12.61 6.14
N ILE A 29 -1.24 -12.15 6.52
CA ILE A 29 0.00 -12.92 6.47
C ILE A 29 0.42 -13.24 7.91
N PRO A 30 0.62 -14.53 8.26
CA PRO A 30 1.13 -14.90 9.57
C PRO A 30 2.45 -14.20 9.91
N ALA A 31 2.66 -13.82 11.18
CA ALA A 31 3.80 -13.01 11.60
C ALA A 31 5.17 -13.57 11.19
N THR A 32 5.36 -14.89 11.27
CA THR A 32 6.60 -15.56 10.85
C THR A 32 6.83 -15.45 9.35
N MET A 33 5.78 -15.59 8.55
CA MET A 33 5.83 -15.44 7.10
C MET A 33 6.05 -13.96 6.71
N ALA A 34 5.39 -13.02 7.39
CA ALA A 34 5.58 -11.60 7.17
C ALA A 34 7.02 -11.15 7.45
N ALA A 35 7.67 -11.74 8.48
CA ALA A 35 9.08 -11.50 8.78
C ALA A 35 9.99 -12.07 7.69
N ASP A 36 9.77 -13.32 7.24
CA ASP A 36 10.54 -13.93 6.15
C ASP A 36 10.39 -13.12 4.85
N TRP A 37 9.19 -12.73 4.50
CA TRP A 37 8.94 -11.93 3.29
C TRP A 37 9.60 -10.55 3.36
N PHE A 38 9.61 -9.93 4.54
CA PHE A 38 10.31 -8.67 4.73
C PHE A 38 11.81 -8.81 4.44
N GLU A 39 12.49 -9.81 5.03
CA GLU A 39 13.92 -10.05 4.82
C GLU A 39 14.23 -10.33 3.35
N ARG A 40 13.49 -11.22 2.73
CA ARG A 40 13.67 -11.60 1.33
C ARG A 40 13.48 -10.41 0.36
N LEU A 41 12.48 -9.56 0.60
CA LEU A 41 12.28 -8.37 -0.23
C LEU A 41 13.34 -7.31 0.05
N ARG A 42 13.71 -7.09 1.33
CA ARG A 42 14.76 -6.13 1.68
C ARG A 42 16.05 -6.43 0.95
N ASP A 43 16.46 -7.69 0.93
CA ASP A 43 17.78 -8.12 0.44
C ASP A 43 17.76 -8.47 -1.06
N GLY A 44 16.62 -8.89 -1.60
CA GLY A 44 16.50 -9.36 -2.99
C GLY A 44 16.00 -8.34 -4.02
N VAL A 45 15.40 -7.22 -3.56
CA VAL A 45 14.86 -6.22 -4.48
C VAL A 45 15.95 -5.19 -4.87
N PRO A 46 16.11 -4.86 -6.16
CA PRO A 46 17.02 -3.80 -6.60
C PRO A 46 16.40 -2.42 -6.30
N TRP A 47 16.49 -2.01 -5.05
CA TRP A 47 15.92 -0.76 -4.57
C TRP A 47 16.52 0.46 -5.25
N GLN A 48 15.67 1.38 -5.69
CA GLN A 48 16.04 2.63 -6.34
C GLN A 48 15.77 3.82 -5.43
N ALA A 49 16.76 4.72 -5.34
CA ALA A 49 16.60 6.02 -4.71
C ALA A 49 16.17 7.02 -5.81
N ASP A 50 15.01 7.65 -5.61
CA ASP A 50 14.56 8.72 -6.48
C ASP A 50 15.08 10.07 -5.98
N ARG A 51 15.48 10.94 -6.91
CA ARG A 51 15.72 12.37 -6.64
C ARG A 51 14.65 13.21 -7.33
N ARG A 52 14.27 14.28 -6.68
CA ARG A 52 13.32 15.25 -7.25
C ARG A 52 13.88 16.66 -7.12
N LEU A 53 13.74 17.42 -8.18
CA LEU A 53 14.01 18.85 -8.14
C LEU A 53 12.87 19.53 -7.35
N MET A 54 13.22 20.18 -6.21
CA MET A 54 12.32 20.98 -5.41
C MET A 54 13.00 22.31 -5.13
N TYR A 55 12.36 23.42 -5.52
CA TYR A 55 12.90 24.79 -5.33
C TYR A 55 14.36 24.95 -5.78
N ASP A 56 14.67 24.48 -6.99
CA ASP A 56 16.00 24.49 -7.63
C ASP A 56 17.09 23.66 -6.94
N HIS A 57 16.72 22.81 -5.99
CA HIS A 57 17.62 21.84 -5.36
C HIS A 57 17.15 20.40 -5.61
N GLU A 58 18.11 19.51 -5.91
CA GLU A 58 17.84 18.08 -5.91
C GLU A 58 17.67 17.58 -4.48
N VAL A 59 16.50 17.00 -4.17
CA VAL A 59 16.19 16.44 -2.86
C VAL A 59 15.96 14.93 -3.02
N ASP A 60 16.58 14.14 -2.18
CA ASP A 60 16.34 12.71 -2.11
C ASP A 60 14.89 12.44 -1.68
N VAL A 61 14.18 11.59 -2.42
CA VAL A 61 12.87 11.11 -1.99
C VAL A 61 13.07 10.23 -0.77
N PRO A 62 12.44 10.55 0.38
CA PRO A 62 12.73 9.86 1.65
C PRO A 62 12.06 8.47 1.70
N ARG A 63 12.44 7.60 0.82
CA ARG A 63 12.21 6.15 0.74
C ARG A 63 12.87 5.57 -0.50
N LEU A 64 13.10 4.26 -0.50
CA LEU A 64 13.51 3.55 -1.71
C LEU A 64 12.28 2.95 -2.40
N ARG A 65 12.38 2.70 -3.71
CA ARG A 65 11.27 2.21 -4.51
C ARG A 65 11.69 1.07 -5.44
N ALA A 66 10.72 0.23 -5.77
CA ALA A 66 10.80 -0.72 -6.86
C ALA A 66 9.39 -0.93 -7.43
N GLU A 67 9.30 -1.43 -8.65
CA GLU A 67 8.03 -1.72 -9.32
C GLU A 67 8.15 -2.99 -10.15
N TYR A 68 7.13 -3.83 -10.09
CA TYR A 68 7.07 -5.09 -10.82
C TYR A 68 5.73 -5.25 -11.52
N ARG A 69 5.79 -5.77 -12.72
CA ARG A 69 4.63 -6.29 -13.44
C ARG A 69 4.44 -7.74 -13.05
N LEU A 70 3.25 -8.10 -12.55
CA LEU A 70 2.98 -9.47 -12.08
C LEU A 70 2.71 -10.47 -13.22
N ASP A 71 2.53 -9.98 -14.44
CA ASP A 71 2.31 -10.77 -15.65
C ASP A 71 3.61 -11.16 -16.39
N LEU A 72 4.78 -10.71 -15.89
CA LEU A 72 6.07 -11.03 -16.49
C LEU A 72 6.70 -12.28 -15.85
N ARG A 73 7.51 -13.00 -16.64
CA ARG A 73 8.16 -14.25 -16.20
C ARG A 73 9.25 -14.06 -15.14
N ASP A 74 9.85 -12.88 -15.09
CA ASP A 74 10.91 -12.49 -14.17
C ASP A 74 10.40 -11.89 -12.86
N THR A 75 9.08 -11.87 -12.66
CA THR A 75 8.47 -11.44 -11.40
C THR A 75 8.91 -12.37 -10.26
N PRO A 76 9.44 -11.81 -9.16
CA PRO A 76 9.77 -12.62 -7.98
C PRO A 76 8.55 -13.43 -7.49
N ALA A 77 8.72 -14.74 -7.31
CA ALA A 77 7.64 -15.64 -6.90
C ALA A 77 6.92 -15.17 -5.62
N LEU A 78 7.68 -14.56 -4.70
CA LEU A 78 7.14 -13.99 -3.47
C LEU A 78 6.07 -12.92 -3.73
N LEU A 79 6.23 -12.08 -4.76
CA LEU A 79 5.21 -11.07 -5.10
C LEU A 79 3.94 -11.70 -5.66
N LEU A 80 4.04 -12.84 -6.33
CA LEU A 80 2.87 -13.60 -6.78
C LEU A 80 2.15 -14.27 -5.60
N GLU A 81 2.91 -14.84 -4.65
CA GLU A 81 2.38 -15.37 -3.40
C GLU A 81 1.67 -14.26 -2.59
N ALA A 82 2.30 -13.08 -2.48
CA ALA A 82 1.73 -11.93 -1.79
C ALA A 82 0.43 -11.44 -2.47
N ALA A 83 0.41 -11.38 -3.80
CA ALA A 83 -0.80 -11.02 -4.54
C ALA A 83 -1.93 -12.05 -4.33
N ALA A 84 -1.60 -13.35 -4.27
CA ALA A 84 -2.57 -14.39 -3.97
C ALA A 84 -3.16 -14.24 -2.56
N ALA A 85 -2.32 -13.96 -1.56
CA ALA A 85 -2.78 -13.72 -0.19
C ALA A 85 -3.67 -12.45 -0.10
N VAL A 86 -3.30 -11.36 -0.77
CA VAL A 86 -4.11 -10.14 -0.82
C VAL A 86 -5.47 -10.37 -1.45
N ARG A 87 -5.57 -11.24 -2.49
CA ARG A 87 -6.84 -11.60 -3.13
C ARG A 87 -7.80 -12.34 -2.19
N THR A 88 -7.35 -12.89 -1.07
CA THR A 88 -8.25 -13.46 -0.05
C THR A 88 -9.04 -12.39 0.71
N VAL A 89 -8.57 -11.13 0.69
CA VAL A 89 -9.24 -9.98 1.33
C VAL A 89 -10.14 -9.26 0.34
N VAL A 90 -9.66 -9.07 -0.89
CA VAL A 90 -10.38 -8.39 -1.96
C VAL A 90 -10.02 -9.01 -3.30
N GLU A 91 -11.02 -9.51 -4.00
CA GLU A 91 -10.82 -10.07 -5.34
C GLU A 91 -10.61 -8.94 -6.35
N ALA A 92 -9.44 -8.95 -7.02
CA ALA A 92 -9.12 -8.06 -8.13
C ALA A 92 -8.01 -8.66 -8.99
N PRO A 93 -7.99 -8.38 -10.29
CA PRO A 93 -7.00 -8.93 -11.22
C PRO A 93 -5.68 -8.13 -11.17
N TYR A 94 -5.07 -8.02 -9.99
CA TYR A 94 -3.82 -7.29 -9.78
C TYR A 94 -2.74 -7.77 -10.75
N ASP A 95 -2.16 -6.82 -11.48
CA ASP A 95 -1.13 -7.03 -12.50
C ASP A 95 0.15 -6.20 -12.26
N ASN A 96 0.14 -5.39 -11.19
CA ASN A 96 1.25 -4.51 -10.82
C ASN A 96 1.46 -4.50 -9.30
N ALA A 97 2.73 -4.48 -8.88
CA ALA A 97 3.17 -4.33 -7.50
C ALA A 97 4.18 -3.18 -7.40
N GLY A 98 3.80 -2.08 -6.77
CA GLY A 98 4.70 -0.98 -6.42
C GLY A 98 5.20 -1.12 -4.99
N LEU A 99 6.52 -1.16 -4.81
CA LEU A 99 7.15 -1.34 -3.51
C LEU A 99 7.73 -0.01 -3.01
N ASN A 100 7.54 0.26 -1.72
CA ASN A 100 8.20 1.34 -1.01
C ASN A 100 8.92 0.78 0.22
N TYR A 101 10.21 1.07 0.35
CA TYR A 101 11.01 0.71 1.49
C TYR A 101 11.34 1.95 2.31
N TYR A 102 10.82 2.00 3.53
CA TYR A 102 11.09 3.00 4.55
C TYR A 102 12.15 2.43 5.46
N ARG A 103 13.34 3.03 5.49
CA ARG A 103 14.53 2.51 6.20
C ARG A 103 14.46 2.79 7.70
N ASP A 104 13.86 3.94 8.07
CA ASP A 104 13.77 4.42 9.44
C ASP A 104 12.59 5.41 9.62
N GLU A 105 12.55 6.10 10.76
CA GLU A 105 11.55 7.11 11.11
C GLU A 105 11.56 8.35 10.20
N LYS A 106 12.67 8.66 9.54
CA LYS A 106 12.84 9.84 8.68
C LYS A 106 12.26 9.63 7.29
N ASP A 107 12.20 8.37 6.85
CA ASP A 107 11.57 8.03 5.57
C ASP A 107 10.06 8.23 5.65
N SER A 108 9.48 8.77 4.58
CA SER A 108 8.08 9.18 4.54
C SER A 108 7.54 9.26 3.12
N VAL A 109 6.24 9.36 3.01
CA VAL A 109 5.57 9.79 1.78
C VAL A 109 4.53 10.85 2.13
N ALA A 110 4.62 11.99 1.45
CA ALA A 110 3.66 13.08 1.61
C ALA A 110 2.24 12.63 1.23
N PRO A 111 1.19 13.27 1.77
CA PRO A 111 -0.17 13.00 1.37
C PRO A 111 -0.34 13.12 -0.15
N HIS A 112 -0.90 12.09 -0.76
CA HIS A 112 -1.14 11.98 -2.19
C HIS A 112 -2.28 11.00 -2.43
N ASN A 113 -2.83 11.02 -3.61
CA ASN A 113 -3.60 9.90 -4.16
C ASN A 113 -2.82 9.25 -5.31
N ASP A 114 -3.13 8.00 -5.58
CA ASP A 114 -2.54 7.32 -6.73
C ASP A 114 -2.94 7.99 -8.05
N LYS A 115 -2.06 7.94 -9.03
CA LYS A 115 -2.31 8.55 -10.34
C LYS A 115 -3.36 7.74 -11.11
N LEU A 116 -4.62 8.11 -10.96
CA LEU A 116 -5.79 7.39 -11.50
C LEU A 116 -5.69 7.05 -13.00
N ARG A 117 -5.02 7.89 -13.79
CA ARG A 117 -4.80 7.61 -15.22
C ARG A 117 -4.04 6.30 -15.50
N PHE A 118 -3.28 5.79 -14.51
CA PHE A 118 -2.53 4.55 -14.62
C PHE A 118 -3.20 3.36 -13.96
N ILE A 119 -4.36 3.57 -13.33
CA ILE A 119 -5.14 2.53 -12.64
C ILE A 119 -6.43 2.30 -13.40
N ARG A 120 -6.83 1.04 -13.52
CA ARG A 120 -8.12 0.70 -14.13
C ARG A 120 -9.25 1.25 -13.26
N GLU A 121 -10.19 1.92 -13.91
CA GLU A 121 -11.37 2.47 -13.24
C GLU A 121 -12.18 1.36 -12.54
N GLY A 122 -12.64 1.67 -11.34
CA GLY A 122 -13.44 0.76 -10.50
C GLY A 122 -12.62 -0.24 -9.69
N GLU A 123 -11.36 -0.50 -10.03
CA GLU A 123 -10.55 -1.52 -9.35
C GLU A 123 -9.96 -0.98 -8.03
N PRO A 124 -9.97 -1.80 -6.96
CA PRO A 124 -9.40 -1.41 -5.68
C PRO A 124 -7.87 -1.44 -5.70
N ILE A 125 -7.28 -0.67 -4.78
CA ILE A 125 -5.85 -0.72 -4.46
C ILE A 125 -5.69 -1.44 -3.13
N ALA A 126 -4.76 -2.39 -3.04
CA ALA A 126 -4.45 -3.08 -1.79
C ALA A 126 -2.99 -2.85 -1.38
N LEU A 127 -2.79 -2.56 -0.11
CA LEU A 127 -1.49 -2.26 0.48
C LEU A 127 -1.15 -3.33 1.53
N LEU A 128 -0.20 -4.21 1.23
CA LEU A 128 0.40 -5.13 2.19
C LEU A 128 1.51 -4.41 2.96
N SER A 129 1.56 -4.59 4.29
CA SER A 129 2.59 -4.05 5.17
C SER A 129 3.49 -5.14 5.73
N LEU A 130 4.82 -4.94 5.68
CA LEU A 130 5.83 -5.86 6.20
C LEU A 130 6.88 -5.07 7.01
N GLY A 131 7.47 -5.70 8.01
CA GLY A 131 8.48 -5.07 8.88
C GLY A 131 7.84 -4.21 9.99
N ALA A 132 8.42 -3.06 10.32
CA ALA A 132 7.94 -2.23 11.44
C ALA A 132 6.56 -1.61 11.17
N THR A 133 5.76 -1.46 12.23
CA THR A 133 4.49 -0.72 12.16
C THR A 133 4.75 0.76 11.88
N ARG A 134 4.05 1.31 10.89
CA ARG A 134 4.05 2.74 10.58
C ARG A 134 2.62 3.25 10.46
N ARG A 135 2.38 4.44 10.97
CA ARG A 135 1.07 5.10 10.82
C ARG A 135 0.88 5.60 9.41
N MET A 136 -0.24 5.21 8.79
CA MET A 136 -0.78 5.84 7.58
C MET A 136 -1.83 6.85 8.00
N VAL A 137 -1.77 8.04 7.40
CA VAL A 137 -2.77 9.09 7.58
C VAL A 137 -3.55 9.21 6.28
N ILE A 138 -4.87 9.04 6.36
CA ILE A 138 -5.79 9.17 5.23
C ILE A 138 -6.68 10.39 5.51
N ARG A 139 -6.74 11.34 4.58
CA ARG A 139 -7.42 12.64 4.77
C ARG A 139 -8.39 12.92 3.65
N ALA A 140 -9.61 13.30 4.01
CA ALA A 140 -10.57 13.82 3.03
C ALA A 140 -10.03 15.13 2.40
N LYS A 141 -10.13 15.21 1.07
CA LYS A 141 -9.72 16.40 0.30
C LYS A 141 -10.67 17.58 0.51
N GLN A 142 -11.95 17.28 0.72
CA GLN A 142 -13.00 18.27 0.89
C GLN A 142 -13.57 18.28 2.32
N PRO A 143 -14.16 19.40 2.79
CA PRO A 143 -14.89 19.45 4.05
C PRO A 143 -16.14 18.55 4.05
N PRO A 144 -16.51 17.98 5.22
CA PRO A 144 -15.75 17.99 6.45
C PRO A 144 -14.46 17.16 6.32
N ARG A 145 -13.33 17.73 6.77
CA ARG A 145 -12.01 17.10 6.62
C ARG A 145 -11.85 15.94 7.61
N ARG A 146 -12.43 14.80 7.26
CA ARG A 146 -12.23 13.54 8.00
C ARG A 146 -10.78 13.09 7.89
N VAL A 147 -10.21 12.65 9.02
CA VAL A 147 -8.86 12.08 9.09
C VAL A 147 -8.96 10.70 9.73
N LEU A 148 -8.41 9.70 9.06
CA LEU A 148 -8.24 8.34 9.56
C LEU A 148 -6.76 8.09 9.80
N ASN A 149 -6.43 7.54 10.98
CA ASN A 149 -5.10 7.10 11.32
C ASN A 149 -5.11 5.59 11.40
N VAL A 150 -4.30 4.94 10.56
CA VAL A 150 -4.24 3.48 10.47
C VAL A 150 -2.84 3.02 10.80
N ASP A 151 -2.68 2.22 11.83
CA ASP A 151 -1.39 1.62 12.15
C ASP A 151 -1.18 0.38 11.26
N MET A 152 -0.34 0.54 10.25
CA MET A 152 -0.02 -0.49 9.27
C MET A 152 0.92 -1.52 9.89
N VAL A 153 0.35 -2.48 10.61
CA VAL A 153 1.09 -3.55 11.28
C VAL A 153 1.60 -4.60 10.29
N PRO A 154 2.68 -5.36 10.61
CA PRO A 154 3.18 -6.43 9.74
C PRO A 154 2.11 -7.48 9.45
N GLY A 155 2.02 -7.91 8.19
CA GLY A 155 1.06 -8.90 7.74
C GLY A 155 -0.35 -8.37 7.51
N SER A 156 -0.62 -7.07 7.77
CA SER A 156 -1.91 -6.45 7.48
C SER A 156 -2.03 -6.01 6.04
N VAL A 157 -3.28 -5.95 5.56
CA VAL A 157 -3.64 -5.44 4.24
C VAL A 157 -4.67 -4.32 4.39
N LEU A 158 -4.38 -3.16 3.84
CA LEU A 158 -5.33 -2.07 3.70
C LEU A 158 -5.85 -2.04 2.27
N VAL A 159 -7.16 -2.12 2.12
CA VAL A 159 -7.85 -2.02 0.82
C VAL A 159 -8.53 -0.67 0.73
N MET A 160 -8.32 0.02 -0.38
CA MET A 160 -8.98 1.28 -0.72
C MET A 160 -9.69 1.12 -2.06
N SER A 161 -10.99 1.39 -2.12
CA SER A 161 -11.72 1.42 -3.38
C SER A 161 -11.19 2.51 -4.33
N TYR A 162 -11.47 2.37 -5.62
CA TYR A 162 -11.12 3.40 -6.62
C TYR A 162 -11.68 4.78 -6.23
N ALA A 163 -12.92 4.84 -5.73
CA ALA A 163 -13.58 6.08 -5.34
C ALA A 163 -12.80 6.82 -4.23
N THR A 164 -12.15 6.10 -3.31
CA THR A 164 -11.35 6.76 -2.26
C THR A 164 -10.21 7.58 -2.82
N GLN A 165 -9.64 7.23 -3.98
CA GLN A 165 -8.57 8.00 -4.61
C GLN A 165 -9.06 9.37 -5.14
N LEU A 166 -10.36 9.49 -5.42
CA LEU A 166 -10.98 10.75 -5.81
C LEU A 166 -11.16 11.69 -4.61
N HIS A 167 -11.51 11.13 -3.45
CA HIS A 167 -11.99 11.88 -2.28
C HIS A 167 -10.97 12.00 -1.14
N TYR A 168 -9.94 11.15 -1.10
CA TYR A 168 -8.96 11.11 -0.02
C TYR A 168 -7.53 11.12 -0.55
N ASP A 169 -6.63 11.76 0.21
CA ASP A 169 -5.19 11.57 0.11
C ASP A 169 -4.72 10.66 1.23
N HIS A 170 -3.66 9.90 0.99
CA HIS A 170 -3.02 9.06 1.98
C HIS A 170 -1.50 9.28 2.01
N GLY A 171 -0.88 9.04 3.16
CA GLY A 171 0.56 9.22 3.32
C GLY A 171 1.11 8.55 4.57
N ILE A 172 2.43 8.38 4.60
CA ILE A 172 3.18 7.89 5.76
C ILE A 172 4.03 9.06 6.27
N PRO A 173 3.67 9.68 7.40
CA PRO A 173 4.44 10.80 7.95
C PRO A 173 5.78 10.31 8.53
N LYS A 174 6.75 11.23 8.68
CA LYS A 174 7.90 11.02 9.54
C LYS A 174 7.44 10.79 10.97
N GLN A 175 8.21 10.02 11.73
CA GLN A 175 7.94 9.78 13.15
C GLN A 175 8.94 10.53 14.02
N ALA A 176 8.51 10.92 15.22
CA ALA A 176 9.36 11.62 16.19
C ALA A 176 10.29 10.66 16.96
N PHE A 177 9.96 9.37 16.97
CA PHE A 177 10.70 8.33 17.70
C PHE A 177 11.28 7.34 16.71
N PRO A 178 12.41 6.68 17.06
CA PRO A 178 13.02 5.66 16.23
C PRO A 178 12.01 4.60 15.79
N ALA A 179 12.03 4.27 14.52
CA ALA A 179 11.21 3.21 13.94
C ALA A 179 12.09 2.27 13.11
N GLY A 180 11.79 0.98 13.21
CA GLY A 180 12.43 -0.02 12.37
C GLY A 180 12.06 0.12 10.89
N PRO A 181 12.73 -0.64 10.03
CA PRO A 181 12.49 -0.62 8.60
C PRO A 181 11.14 -1.27 8.25
N ARG A 182 10.49 -0.76 7.20
CA ARG A 182 9.19 -1.20 6.71
C ARG A 182 9.17 -1.29 5.19
N ILE A 183 8.55 -2.33 4.66
CA ILE A 183 8.22 -2.43 3.24
C ILE A 183 6.70 -2.38 3.08
N SER A 184 6.24 -1.57 2.13
CA SER A 184 4.85 -1.57 1.67
C SER A 184 4.81 -2.09 0.24
N VAL A 185 3.94 -3.07 -0.02
CA VAL A 185 3.67 -3.56 -1.37
C VAL A 185 2.27 -3.13 -1.76
N ALA A 186 2.17 -2.26 -2.77
CA ALA A 186 0.92 -1.71 -3.28
C ALA A 186 0.52 -2.44 -4.55
N PHE A 187 -0.54 -3.23 -4.48
CA PHE A 187 -1.11 -3.96 -5.61
C PHE A 187 -2.15 -3.13 -6.33
N ARG A 188 -2.07 -3.10 -7.67
CA ARG A 188 -2.95 -2.33 -8.54
C ARG A 188 -3.31 -3.12 -9.79
N VAL A 189 -4.42 -2.74 -10.40
CA VAL A 189 -4.76 -3.13 -11.77
C VAL A 189 -4.45 -1.94 -12.66
N ARG A 190 -3.56 -2.11 -13.64
CA ARG A 190 -3.14 -1.02 -14.52
C ARG A 190 -4.25 -0.65 -15.50
N GLY A 191 -4.45 0.65 -15.67
CA GLY A 191 -5.28 1.23 -16.72
C GLY A 191 -4.56 1.30 -18.07
N GLU A 192 -5.30 1.60 -19.12
CA GLU A 192 -4.76 1.65 -20.50
C GLU A 192 -3.57 2.61 -20.66
N ALA A 193 -3.54 3.74 -19.95
CA ALA A 193 -2.44 4.69 -20.03
C ALA A 193 -1.10 4.15 -19.51
N ALA A 194 -1.11 3.10 -18.68
CA ALA A 194 0.10 2.46 -18.16
C ALA A 194 0.82 1.59 -19.22
N TYR A 195 0.15 1.28 -20.32
CA TYR A 195 0.70 0.47 -21.42
C TYR A 195 1.25 1.31 -22.57
N ARG A 196 1.12 2.63 -22.51
CA ARG A 196 1.52 3.56 -23.60
C ARG A 196 2.85 4.27 -23.33
N THR A 197 3.57 3.88 -22.30
CA THR A 197 4.91 4.41 -21.93
C THR A 197 5.98 3.28 -22.15
#